data_6b0f63805b6ef0e9df0cf4fc96bdf853
#
_entry.id   6b0f63805b6ef0e9df0cf4fc96bdf853
#
_cell.length_a   1.000
_cell.length_b   1.000
_cell.length_c   1.000
_cell.angle_alpha   90.00
_cell.angle_beta   90.00
_cell.angle_gamma   90.00
#
_symmetry.space_group_name_H-M   'P 1'
#
loop_
_entity.id
_entity.type
_entity.pdbx_description
1 polymer ?
#
loop_
_entity_poly.entity_id
_entity_poly.type
_entity_poly.pdbx_seq_one_letter_code
_entity_poly.pdbx_strand_id
1 'polypeptide(L)'
;MIDAARRSQGLRKERTLASPRFADGVFRNASGATPGLRRGSTGGVLRDFLRGGSRRFPSSPLPSVSPLAGWSRRVDAPLRATWLGHSTVLLELGGARVLTDPVWSNRASPVGFAGPRRFQPVPVALDALPALDAILVSHDHYDHLDRDAICALARRGTPICTSLGVGAHL
;
A
#
# COMPACT_ATOMS: atom_id res chain seq x y z
N MET A 1 9.82 12.96 -1.86
CA MET A 1 8.93 12.81 -0.71
C MET A 1 8.50 14.20 -0.27
N ILE A 2 7.23 14.53 -0.42
CA ILE A 2 6.71 15.83 0.03
C ILE A 2 6.45 15.67 1.53
N ASP A 3 7.01 16.58 2.31
CA ASP A 3 6.95 16.60 3.77
C ASP A 3 5.49 16.49 4.28
N ALA A 4 5.07 15.29 4.61
CA ALA A 4 3.73 14.99 5.13
C ALA A 4 3.44 15.76 6.43
N ALA A 5 4.47 16.08 7.21
CA ALA A 5 4.34 16.86 8.43
C ALA A 5 3.93 18.32 8.14
N ARG A 6 4.39 18.91 7.04
CA ARG A 6 4.00 20.28 6.63
C ARG A 6 2.55 20.38 6.15
N ARG A 7 1.97 19.28 5.66
CA ARG A 7 0.57 19.22 5.22
C ARG A 7 -0.42 18.86 6.33
N SER A 8 0.06 18.30 7.42
CA SER A 8 -0.78 17.93 8.56
C SER A 8 -1.29 19.19 9.28
N GLN A 9 -2.58 19.22 9.62
CA GLN A 9 -3.24 20.28 10.35
C GLN A 9 -3.98 19.71 11.58
N GLY A 10 -4.25 20.58 12.59
CA GLY A 10 -4.99 20.22 13.78
C GLY A 10 -4.40 19.03 14.54
N LEU A 11 -5.25 18.13 15.00
CA LEU A 11 -4.87 16.95 15.80
C LEU A 11 -3.83 16.05 15.12
N ARG A 12 -3.83 15.96 13.78
CA ARG A 12 -2.81 15.18 13.06
C ARG A 12 -1.42 15.77 13.25
N LYS A 13 -1.31 17.11 13.17
CA LYS A 13 -0.06 17.83 13.39
C LYS A 13 0.42 17.68 14.84
N GLU A 14 -0.48 17.85 15.80
CA GLU A 14 -0.18 17.67 17.21
C GLU A 14 0.36 16.27 17.50
N ARG A 15 -0.30 15.21 17.02
CA ARG A 15 0.16 13.82 17.17
C ARG A 15 1.51 13.58 16.51
N THR A 16 1.76 14.18 15.34
CA THR A 16 3.06 14.08 14.64
C THR A 16 4.16 14.72 15.49
N LEU A 17 3.93 15.93 15.99
CA LEU A 17 4.90 16.67 16.82
C LEU A 17 5.12 16.02 18.19
N ALA A 18 4.10 15.40 18.77
CA ALA A 18 4.20 14.67 20.03
C ALA A 18 4.89 13.30 19.91
N SER A 19 5.15 12.81 18.70
CA SER A 19 5.79 11.53 18.50
C SER A 19 7.27 11.58 18.90
N PRO A 20 7.76 10.69 19.78
CA PRO A 20 9.18 10.64 20.14
C PRO A 20 10.09 10.22 18.98
N ARG A 21 9.50 9.84 17.85
CA ARG A 21 10.22 9.47 16.64
C ARG A 21 10.27 10.59 15.61
N PHE A 22 9.61 11.71 15.86
CA PHE A 22 9.61 12.85 14.96
C PHE A 22 10.55 13.94 15.48
N ALA A 23 11.63 14.19 14.74
CA ALA A 23 12.61 15.24 15.04
C ALA A 23 13.13 15.85 13.75
N ASP A 24 13.38 17.16 13.74
CA ASP A 24 13.94 17.92 12.60
C ASP A 24 13.11 17.77 11.31
N GLY A 25 11.79 17.66 11.45
CA GLY A 25 10.87 17.54 10.29
C GLY A 25 10.74 16.13 9.70
N VAL A 26 11.38 15.10 10.28
CA VAL A 26 11.39 13.73 9.78
C VAL A 26 11.10 12.70 10.87
N PHE A 27 10.48 11.58 10.46
CA PHE A 27 10.37 10.41 11.33
C PHE A 27 11.65 9.58 11.28
N ARG A 28 12.10 9.10 12.45
CA ARG A 28 13.32 8.29 12.61
C ARG A 28 12.99 6.88 13.10
N ASN A 29 13.65 5.90 12.51
CA ASN A 29 13.52 4.51 12.95
C ASN A 29 14.01 4.31 14.40
N ALA A 30 13.34 3.44 15.13
CA ALA A 30 13.73 3.10 16.51
C ALA A 30 15.12 2.49 16.58
N SER A 31 15.50 1.74 15.55
CA SER A 31 16.82 1.08 15.43
C SER A 31 17.95 2.03 15.01
N GLY A 32 17.67 3.32 14.73
CA GLY A 32 18.64 4.24 14.14
C GLY A 32 18.97 3.98 12.67
N ALA A 33 18.35 2.95 12.05
CA ALA A 33 18.55 2.67 10.63
C ALA A 33 18.07 3.84 9.77
N THR A 34 18.90 4.29 8.85
CA THR A 34 18.57 5.33 7.87
C THR A 34 18.05 4.69 6.58
N PRO A 35 16.93 5.18 6.02
CA PRO A 35 16.46 4.72 4.71
C PRO A 35 17.45 5.16 3.64
N GLY A 36 17.66 4.32 2.63
CA GLY A 36 18.48 4.66 1.48
C GLY A 36 19.29 3.48 0.94
N LEU A 37 19.93 3.72 -0.20
CA LEU A 37 20.83 2.75 -0.80
C LEU A 37 22.16 2.73 -0.02
N ARG A 38 22.75 1.55 0.10
CA ARG A 38 24.09 1.38 0.67
C ARG A 38 25.08 2.25 -0.11
N ARG A 39 25.98 2.93 0.60
CA ARG A 39 27.03 3.74 -0.06
C ARG A 39 27.75 2.91 -1.12
N GLY A 40 27.89 3.48 -2.33
CA GLY A 40 28.54 2.84 -3.48
C GLY A 40 27.65 1.88 -4.31
N SER A 41 26.42 1.58 -3.88
CA SER A 41 25.53 0.66 -4.62
C SER A 41 24.74 1.32 -5.75
N THR A 42 24.71 2.66 -5.82
CA THR A 42 23.87 3.40 -6.78
C THR A 42 24.15 3.03 -8.24
N GLY A 43 25.43 2.90 -8.63
CA GLY A 43 25.81 2.50 -9.98
C GLY A 43 25.40 1.08 -10.34
N GLY A 44 25.52 0.14 -9.38
CA GLY A 44 25.06 -1.24 -9.53
C GLY A 44 23.55 -1.33 -9.69
N VAL A 45 22.82 -0.65 -8.82
CA VAL A 45 21.35 -0.58 -8.87
C VAL A 45 20.87 0.03 -10.19
N LEU A 46 21.48 1.14 -10.64
CA LEU A 46 21.12 1.77 -11.92
C LEU A 46 21.41 0.84 -13.10
N ARG A 47 22.59 0.21 -13.13
CA ARG A 47 22.94 -0.79 -14.16
C ARG A 47 21.93 -1.94 -14.19
N ASP A 48 21.57 -2.49 -13.04
CA ASP A 48 20.64 -3.60 -12.93
C ASP A 48 19.20 -3.15 -13.28
N PHE A 49 18.87 -1.88 -13.00
CA PHE A 49 17.63 -1.27 -13.45
C PHE A 49 17.56 -1.19 -14.98
N LEU A 50 18.64 -0.80 -15.64
CA LEU A 50 18.68 -0.65 -17.08
C LEU A 50 18.81 -1.99 -17.83
N ARG A 51 19.51 -3.00 -17.24
CA ARG A 51 19.81 -4.28 -17.87
C ARG A 51 18.93 -5.44 -17.41
N GLY A 52 18.23 -5.31 -16.28
CA GLY A 52 17.49 -6.38 -15.62
C GLY A 52 16.09 -6.68 -16.20
N GLY A 53 15.75 -6.21 -17.41
CA GLY A 53 14.38 -6.18 -17.93
C GLY A 53 13.67 -7.55 -18.01
N SER A 54 14.35 -8.62 -18.39
CA SER A 54 13.71 -9.92 -18.60
C SER A 54 13.33 -10.68 -17.33
N ARG A 55 13.94 -10.37 -16.18
CA ARG A 55 13.65 -11.02 -14.88
C ARG A 55 12.61 -10.31 -14.04
N ARG A 56 12.12 -9.15 -14.47
CA ARG A 56 11.17 -8.34 -13.71
C ARG A 56 9.71 -8.63 -14.03
N PHE A 57 9.49 -9.24 -15.18
CA PHE A 57 8.17 -9.59 -15.66
C PHE A 57 8.14 -11.08 -15.97
N PRO A 58 7.12 -11.80 -15.55
CA PRO A 58 6.93 -13.19 -15.97
C PRO A 58 6.75 -13.25 -17.49
N SER A 59 7.25 -14.30 -18.12
CA SER A 59 7.14 -14.53 -19.57
C SER A 59 5.72 -14.85 -20.03
N SER A 60 4.86 -15.25 -19.09
CA SER A 60 3.44 -15.53 -19.31
C SER A 60 2.63 -15.02 -18.12
N PRO A 61 1.32 -14.75 -18.30
CA PRO A 61 0.44 -14.39 -17.18
C PRO A 61 0.51 -15.45 -16.08
N LEU A 62 0.58 -15.00 -14.81
CA LEU A 62 0.52 -15.91 -13.68
C LEU A 62 -0.89 -16.46 -13.52
N PRO A 63 -1.05 -17.71 -13.01
CA PRO A 63 -2.37 -18.23 -12.67
C PRO A 63 -3.11 -17.26 -11.73
N SER A 64 -4.37 -16.99 -12.02
CA SER A 64 -5.21 -16.11 -11.21
C SER A 64 -6.57 -16.77 -11.00
N VAL A 65 -7.06 -16.70 -9.76
CA VAL A 65 -8.36 -17.25 -9.39
C VAL A 65 -9.19 -16.13 -8.80
N SER A 66 -10.46 -16.02 -9.21
CA SER A 66 -11.38 -15.06 -8.61
C SER A 66 -11.73 -15.49 -7.17
N PRO A 67 -11.53 -14.61 -6.17
CA PRO A 67 -11.82 -14.93 -4.77
C PRO A 67 -13.31 -14.80 -4.40
N LEU A 68 -14.17 -14.31 -5.29
CA LEU A 68 -15.54 -13.92 -4.99
C LEU A 68 -16.37 -15.04 -4.34
N ALA A 69 -16.28 -16.25 -4.88
CA ALA A 69 -17.00 -17.39 -4.32
C ALA A 69 -16.56 -17.72 -2.89
N GLY A 70 -15.28 -17.53 -2.58
CA GLY A 70 -14.72 -17.71 -1.26
C GLY A 70 -15.21 -16.65 -0.26
N TRP A 71 -15.46 -15.44 -0.68
CA TRP A 71 -15.87 -14.32 0.17
C TRP A 71 -17.38 -14.30 0.48
N SER A 72 -18.19 -15.05 -0.24
CA SER A 72 -19.63 -15.16 0.01
C SER A 72 -19.96 -15.75 1.38
N ARG A 73 -19.02 -16.49 1.98
CA ARG A 73 -19.15 -17.08 3.33
C ARG A 73 -18.09 -16.46 4.25
N ARG A 74 -18.48 -16.07 5.45
CA ARG A 74 -17.52 -15.80 6.53
C ARG A 74 -16.79 -17.10 6.85
N VAL A 75 -15.48 -17.02 7.05
CA VAL A 75 -14.65 -18.20 7.27
C VAL A 75 -14.73 -18.61 8.74
N ASP A 76 -15.00 -19.87 8.94
CA ASP A 76 -14.88 -20.53 10.25
C ASP A 76 -13.42 -21.01 10.46
N ALA A 77 -12.49 -20.08 10.25
CA ALA A 77 -11.07 -20.30 10.43
C ALA A 77 -10.47 -19.09 11.15
N PRO A 78 -9.41 -19.28 11.96
CA PRO A 78 -8.79 -18.19 12.69
C PRO A 78 -8.22 -17.10 11.76
N LEU A 79 -7.79 -17.49 10.56
CA LEU A 79 -7.26 -16.58 9.54
C LEU A 79 -7.50 -17.13 8.12
N ARG A 80 -7.99 -16.27 7.24
CA ARG A 80 -7.88 -16.44 5.79
C ARG A 80 -7.21 -15.21 5.19
N ALA A 81 -6.16 -15.42 4.39
CA ALA A 81 -5.49 -14.38 3.63
C ALA A 81 -5.73 -14.58 2.14
N THR A 82 -6.21 -13.55 1.45
CA THR A 82 -6.40 -13.52 -0.01
C THR A 82 -5.46 -12.48 -0.60
N TRP A 83 -4.41 -12.91 -1.27
CA TRP A 83 -3.49 -12.03 -1.96
C TRP A 83 -4.09 -11.52 -3.27
N LEU A 84 -4.14 -10.21 -3.44
CA LEU A 84 -4.73 -9.51 -4.59
C LEU A 84 -3.68 -8.86 -5.51
N GLY A 85 -2.42 -9.00 -5.16
CA GLY A 85 -1.28 -8.49 -5.91
C GLY A 85 -0.47 -7.46 -5.13
N HIS A 86 0.84 -7.44 -5.36
CA HIS A 86 1.82 -6.62 -4.64
C HIS A 86 1.64 -6.75 -3.12
N SER A 87 1.36 -5.65 -2.43
CA SER A 87 1.10 -5.57 -0.98
C SER A 87 -0.37 -5.65 -0.59
N THR A 88 -1.26 -5.73 -1.59
CA THR A 88 -2.71 -5.79 -1.35
C THR A 88 -3.14 -7.19 -0.93
N VAL A 89 -3.60 -7.31 0.31
CA VAL A 89 -4.10 -8.57 0.87
C VAL A 89 -5.42 -8.30 1.60
N LEU A 90 -6.45 -9.09 1.32
CA LEU A 90 -7.63 -9.15 2.18
C LEU A 90 -7.41 -10.22 3.25
N LEU A 91 -7.40 -9.79 4.50
CA LEU A 91 -7.33 -10.63 5.68
C LEU A 91 -8.71 -10.78 6.29
N GLU A 92 -9.11 -12.03 6.57
CA GLU A 92 -10.29 -12.36 7.36
C GLU A 92 -9.78 -12.99 8.64
N LEU A 93 -9.97 -12.30 9.76
CA LEU A 93 -9.37 -12.60 11.04
C LEU A 93 -10.43 -12.42 12.14
N GLY A 94 -10.76 -13.50 12.86
CA GLY A 94 -11.73 -13.45 13.95
C GLY A 94 -13.09 -12.87 13.55
N GLY A 95 -13.52 -13.08 12.30
CA GLY A 95 -14.76 -12.54 11.74
C GLY A 95 -14.65 -11.11 11.18
N ALA A 96 -13.55 -10.41 11.39
CA ALA A 96 -13.28 -9.10 10.79
C ALA A 96 -12.61 -9.25 9.42
N ARG A 97 -12.83 -8.27 8.53
CA ARG A 97 -12.21 -8.16 7.20
C ARG A 97 -11.36 -6.91 7.13
N VAL A 98 -10.07 -7.10 6.95
CA VAL A 98 -9.08 -6.02 6.89
C VAL A 98 -8.37 -6.06 5.54
N LEU A 99 -8.37 -4.95 4.82
CA LEU A 99 -7.66 -4.82 3.54
C LEU A 99 -6.36 -4.06 3.76
N THR A 100 -5.23 -4.63 3.32
CA THR A 100 -3.93 -3.95 3.41
C THR A 100 -3.57 -3.30 2.08
N ASP A 101 -2.96 -2.11 2.14
CA ASP A 101 -2.36 -1.39 1.01
C ASP A 101 -3.16 -1.53 -0.30
N PRO A 102 -4.41 -1.03 -0.38
CA PRO A 102 -5.29 -1.24 -1.53
C PRO A 102 -4.77 -0.48 -2.75
N VAL A 103 -4.26 -1.22 -3.74
CA VAL A 103 -3.76 -0.69 -5.02
C VAL A 103 -4.45 -1.38 -6.18
N TRP A 104 -5.26 -0.63 -6.92
CA TRP A 104 -5.96 -1.07 -8.14
C TRP A 104 -5.42 -0.41 -9.39
N SER A 105 -4.66 0.68 -9.25
CA SER A 105 -4.02 1.38 -10.36
C SER A 105 -3.08 0.48 -11.15
N ASN A 106 -3.04 0.69 -12.47
CA ASN A 106 -2.15 -0.05 -13.37
C ASN A 106 -0.68 0.39 -13.25
N ARG A 107 -0.40 1.49 -12.55
CA ARG A 107 0.95 2.04 -12.36
C ARG A 107 1.14 2.51 -10.93
N ALA A 108 2.32 2.23 -10.39
CA ALA A 108 2.80 2.79 -9.13
C ALA A 108 3.40 4.18 -9.40
N SER A 109 2.54 5.17 -9.61
CA SER A 109 2.95 6.52 -10.03
C SER A 109 1.86 7.54 -9.73
N PRO A 110 2.22 8.82 -9.47
CA PRO A 110 1.24 9.90 -9.34
C PRO A 110 0.58 10.26 -10.67
N VAL A 111 1.08 9.73 -11.80
CA VAL A 111 0.58 10.00 -13.15
C VAL A 111 0.32 8.69 -13.90
N GLY A 112 -0.80 8.62 -14.63
CA GLY A 112 -1.22 7.37 -15.29
C GLY A 112 -0.38 6.96 -16.50
N PHE A 113 0.46 7.86 -17.06
CA PHE A 113 1.22 7.58 -18.28
C PHE A 113 2.68 7.17 -18.01
N ALA A 114 3.23 7.39 -16.81
CA ALA A 114 4.63 7.09 -16.45
C ALA A 114 4.73 6.23 -15.19
N GLY A 115 5.90 5.63 -14.95
CA GLY A 115 6.20 4.79 -13.80
C GLY A 115 5.99 3.30 -14.01
N PRO A 116 6.36 2.46 -13.03
CA PRO A 116 6.27 1.02 -13.12
C PRO A 116 4.83 0.55 -13.37
N ARG A 117 4.66 -0.34 -14.34
CA ARG A 117 3.36 -0.95 -14.64
C ARG A 117 3.17 -2.21 -13.82
N ARG A 118 1.92 -2.45 -13.44
CA ARG A 118 1.49 -3.75 -12.93
C ARG A 118 1.62 -4.78 -14.04
N PHE A 119 2.23 -5.92 -13.77
CA PHE A 119 2.38 -7.00 -14.74
C PHE A 119 1.17 -7.94 -14.77
N GLN A 120 0.33 -7.91 -13.73
CA GLN A 120 -0.87 -8.73 -13.62
C GLN A 120 -2.00 -7.88 -13.04
N PRO A 121 -3.20 -7.90 -13.62
CA PRO A 121 -4.35 -7.19 -13.07
C PRO A 121 -4.75 -7.75 -11.71
N VAL A 122 -5.42 -6.93 -10.90
CA VAL A 122 -6.08 -7.40 -9.68
C VAL A 122 -7.20 -8.37 -10.08
N PRO A 123 -7.32 -9.55 -9.43
CA PRO A 123 -8.26 -10.59 -9.86
C PRO A 123 -9.74 -10.25 -9.61
N VAL A 124 -10.02 -9.10 -9.04
CA VAL A 124 -11.36 -8.64 -8.69
C VAL A 124 -11.47 -7.12 -8.83
N ALA A 125 -12.61 -6.62 -9.26
CA ALA A 125 -12.89 -5.19 -9.29
C ALA A 125 -13.01 -4.62 -7.86
N LEU A 126 -12.67 -3.34 -7.69
CA LEU A 126 -12.68 -2.69 -6.39
C LEU A 126 -14.09 -2.66 -5.76
N ASP A 127 -15.11 -2.47 -6.59
CA ASP A 127 -16.50 -2.44 -6.17
C ASP A 127 -17.06 -3.81 -5.77
N ALA A 128 -16.45 -4.89 -6.24
CA ALA A 128 -16.80 -6.26 -5.88
C ALA A 128 -16.18 -6.75 -4.57
N LEU A 129 -15.36 -5.93 -3.90
CA LEU A 129 -14.88 -6.24 -2.55
C LEU A 129 -16.05 -6.38 -1.57
N PRO A 130 -15.99 -7.34 -0.64
CA PRO A 130 -16.97 -7.47 0.44
C PRO A 130 -16.92 -6.25 1.37
N ALA A 131 -17.87 -6.14 2.28
CA ALA A 131 -17.81 -5.16 3.36
C ALA A 131 -16.53 -5.36 4.17
N LEU A 132 -15.82 -4.25 4.42
CA LEU A 132 -14.55 -4.22 5.15
C LEU A 132 -14.75 -3.56 6.51
N ASP A 133 -14.11 -4.12 7.54
CA ASP A 133 -14.11 -3.55 8.88
C ASP A 133 -12.98 -2.50 9.05
N ALA A 134 -11.87 -2.65 8.30
CA ALA A 134 -10.79 -1.67 8.30
C ALA A 134 -9.93 -1.76 7.02
N ILE A 135 -9.24 -0.66 6.72
CA ILE A 135 -8.17 -0.58 5.73
C ILE A 135 -6.88 -0.21 6.45
N LEU A 136 -5.80 -0.93 6.19
CA LEU A 136 -4.47 -0.60 6.69
C LEU A 136 -3.62 -0.09 5.53
N VAL A 137 -3.02 1.11 5.69
CA VAL A 137 -2.04 1.65 4.74
C VAL A 137 -0.70 1.75 5.44
N SER A 138 0.28 1.02 4.95
CA SER A 138 1.60 0.90 5.57
C SER A 138 2.40 2.19 5.46
N HIS A 139 2.46 2.80 4.27
CA HIS A 139 3.19 4.04 3.99
C HIS A 139 2.70 4.72 2.70
N ASP A 140 3.31 5.84 2.32
CA ASP A 140 2.84 6.77 1.27
C ASP A 140 3.47 6.55 -0.12
N HIS A 141 4.12 5.41 -0.38
CA HIS A 141 4.57 5.10 -1.73
C HIS A 141 3.39 4.73 -2.63
N TYR A 142 3.49 5.04 -3.92
CA TYR A 142 2.39 4.86 -4.90
C TYR A 142 2.02 3.40 -5.18
N ASP A 143 2.88 2.45 -4.81
CA ASP A 143 2.63 1.01 -4.87
C ASP A 143 1.97 0.46 -3.58
N HIS A 144 1.73 1.34 -2.59
CA HIS A 144 1.02 1.03 -1.34
C HIS A 144 -0.16 1.97 -1.08
N LEU A 145 -0.08 3.22 -1.53
CA LEU A 145 -1.12 4.24 -1.39
C LEU A 145 -1.67 4.64 -2.77
N ASP A 146 -2.67 3.91 -3.23
CA ASP A 146 -3.48 4.28 -4.39
C ASP A 146 -4.62 5.19 -3.92
N ARG A 147 -4.46 6.49 -4.20
CA ARG A 147 -5.40 7.52 -3.75
C ARG A 147 -6.82 7.26 -4.25
N ASP A 148 -6.99 6.86 -5.50
CA ASP A 148 -8.32 6.66 -6.09
C ASP A 148 -9.02 5.46 -5.45
N ALA A 149 -8.30 4.36 -5.22
CA ALA A 149 -8.82 3.20 -4.52
C ALA A 149 -9.20 3.55 -3.06
N ILE A 150 -8.32 4.26 -2.34
CA ILE A 150 -8.59 4.69 -0.96
C ILE A 150 -9.80 5.62 -0.90
N CYS A 151 -9.90 6.61 -1.79
CA CYS A 151 -11.06 7.53 -1.82
C CYS A 151 -12.37 6.78 -2.14
N ALA A 152 -12.33 5.80 -3.04
CA ALA A 152 -13.50 4.98 -3.34
C ALA A 152 -13.95 4.14 -2.13
N LEU A 153 -13.00 3.55 -1.42
CA LEU A 153 -13.28 2.74 -0.22
C LEU A 153 -13.72 3.62 0.98
N ALA A 154 -13.14 4.81 1.14
CA ALA A 154 -13.54 5.76 2.18
C ALA A 154 -15.01 6.19 2.05
N ARG A 155 -15.50 6.35 0.80
CA ARG A 155 -16.93 6.65 0.54
C ARG A 155 -17.88 5.55 1.01
N ARG A 156 -17.38 4.33 1.26
CA ARG A 156 -18.17 3.24 1.86
C ARG A 156 -18.23 3.33 3.40
N GLY A 157 -17.57 4.34 4.01
CA GLY A 157 -17.51 4.50 5.46
C GLY A 157 -16.49 3.59 6.15
N THR A 158 -15.64 2.89 5.40
CA THR A 158 -14.63 1.99 5.98
C THR A 158 -13.53 2.79 6.70
N PRO A 159 -13.23 2.50 7.97
CA PRO A 159 -12.15 3.14 8.70
C PRO A 159 -10.78 2.88 8.06
N ILE A 160 -9.93 3.91 8.01
CA ILE A 160 -8.57 3.82 7.46
C ILE A 160 -7.57 4.05 8.59
N CYS A 161 -6.68 3.07 8.79
CA CYS A 161 -5.56 3.13 9.72
C CYS A 161 -4.26 3.26 8.94
N THR A 162 -3.43 4.21 9.31
CA THR A 162 -2.14 4.45 8.65
C THR A 162 -1.11 5.04 9.61
N SER A 163 0.15 5.07 9.20
CA SER A 163 1.22 5.69 9.95
C SER A 163 1.00 7.20 10.11
N LEU A 164 1.54 7.77 11.20
CA LEU A 164 1.50 9.21 11.45
C LEU A 164 2.08 9.98 10.26
N GLY A 165 1.36 11.04 9.84
CA GLY A 165 1.72 11.85 8.68
C GLY A 165 1.13 11.40 7.35
N VAL A 166 0.99 10.10 7.10
CA VAL A 166 0.46 9.56 5.84
C VAL A 166 -0.95 10.05 5.55
N GLY A 167 -1.81 10.16 6.56
CA GLY A 167 -3.16 10.70 6.41
C GLY A 167 -3.27 12.13 5.87
N ALA A 168 -2.14 12.85 5.72
CA ALA A 168 -2.11 14.17 5.08
C ALA A 168 -2.16 14.09 3.54
N HIS A 169 -1.99 12.90 2.97
CA HIS A 169 -2.10 12.63 1.53
C HIS A 169 -3.51 12.20 1.11
N LEU A 170 -4.39 11.94 2.08
CA LEU A 170 -5.80 11.55 1.95
C LEU A 170 -6.72 12.74 2.21
#